data_0ea5516a4628d2d7ba124f13f42aee7b
#
_entry.id   0ea5516a4628d2d7ba124f13f42aee7b
#
_cell.length_a   1.000
_cell.length_b   1.000
_cell.length_c   1.000
_cell.angle_alpha   90.00
_cell.angle_beta   90.00
_cell.angle_gamma   90.00
#
_symmetry.space_group_name_H-M   'P 1'
#
loop_
_entity.id
_entity.type
_entity.pdbx_description
1 polymer ?
#
loop_
_entity_poly.entity_id
_entity_poly.type
_entity_poly.pdbx_seq_one_letter_code
_entity_poly.pdbx_strand_id
1 'polypeptide(L)'
;MSTGLAVTRVTVTYRNGHTALRDASFDIPTGTITALVGVNGSGKSTLFKAIMGFVRLAAGEITILGGNVDQALKRNLVAYVPQAEEVDWNFPVLVEDVVMMGRYGHMGMMRIPRAADRAAVTDALTRVGMGEFRKRQIGELSGGQKKRVFLAR
;
A
#
# COMPACT_ATOMS: atom_id res chain seq x y z
N MET A 1 -12.56 12.14 18.56
CA MET A 1 -11.54 11.89 17.52
C MET A 1 -12.27 11.29 16.35
N SER A 2 -12.00 11.74 15.12
CA SER A 2 -12.63 11.15 13.95
C SER A 2 -12.06 9.75 13.68
N THR A 3 -12.92 8.81 13.28
CA THR A 3 -12.50 7.45 12.92
C THR A 3 -11.76 7.48 11.58
N GLY A 4 -10.51 6.98 11.57
CA GLY A 4 -9.71 6.87 10.35
C GLY A 4 -10.03 5.62 9.55
N LEU A 5 -10.14 4.48 10.25
CA LEU A 5 -10.54 3.19 9.69
C LEU A 5 -11.53 2.53 10.63
N ALA A 6 -12.69 2.11 10.12
CA ALA A 6 -13.62 1.27 10.85
C ALA A 6 -13.81 -0.06 10.12
N VAL A 7 -13.75 -1.14 10.88
CA VAL A 7 -14.00 -2.51 10.43
C VAL A 7 -15.16 -3.04 11.25
N THR A 8 -16.27 -3.37 10.60
CA THR A 8 -17.52 -3.75 11.29
C THR A 8 -17.96 -5.14 10.84
N ARG A 9 -17.90 -6.11 11.74
CA ARG A 9 -18.32 -7.50 11.55
C ARG A 9 -17.83 -8.14 10.24
N VAL A 10 -16.58 -7.86 9.89
CA VAL A 10 -15.98 -8.30 8.64
C VAL A 10 -15.68 -9.79 8.66
N THR A 11 -16.21 -10.48 7.68
CA THR A 11 -15.96 -11.90 7.41
C THR A 11 -15.42 -12.05 5.99
N VAL A 12 -14.33 -12.81 5.83
CA VAL A 12 -13.74 -13.13 4.53
C VAL A 12 -13.70 -14.64 4.36
N THR A 13 -14.38 -15.12 3.33
CA THR A 13 -14.38 -16.52 2.92
C THR A 13 -13.83 -16.62 1.50
N TYR A 14 -12.80 -17.42 1.30
CA TYR A 14 -12.21 -17.67 -0.01
C TYR A 14 -13.08 -18.62 -0.86
N ARG A 15 -12.85 -18.66 -2.17
CA ARG A 15 -13.61 -19.50 -3.13
C ARG A 15 -13.58 -21.01 -2.81
N ASN A 16 -12.55 -21.47 -2.12
CA ASN A 16 -12.42 -22.85 -1.64
C ASN A 16 -13.23 -23.14 -0.37
N GLY A 17 -14.08 -22.21 0.08
CA GLY A 17 -14.90 -22.35 1.29
C GLY A 17 -14.17 -22.04 2.61
N HIS A 18 -12.86 -21.77 2.57
CA HIS A 18 -12.09 -21.45 3.78
C HIS A 18 -12.41 -20.04 4.28
N THR A 19 -12.90 -19.92 5.51
CA THR A 19 -13.12 -18.63 6.19
C THR A 19 -11.84 -18.23 6.94
N ALA A 20 -11.12 -17.27 6.38
CA ALA A 20 -9.84 -16.81 6.90
C ALA A 20 -9.95 -15.63 7.90
N LEU A 21 -11.10 -14.94 7.91
CA LEU A 21 -11.41 -13.88 8.87
C LEU A 21 -12.89 -14.00 9.21
N ARG A 22 -13.24 -13.96 10.50
CA ARG A 22 -14.62 -14.12 10.98
C ARG A 22 -14.96 -13.01 11.96
N ASP A 23 -16.03 -12.28 11.64
CA ASP A 23 -16.67 -11.28 12.51
C ASP A 23 -15.71 -10.30 13.18
N ALA A 24 -14.71 -9.84 12.42
CA ALA A 24 -13.72 -8.89 12.92
C ALA A 24 -14.32 -7.49 13.02
N SER A 25 -14.17 -6.85 14.20
CA SER A 25 -14.65 -5.49 14.44
C SER A 25 -13.64 -4.70 15.25
N PHE A 26 -13.26 -3.53 14.76
CA PHE A 26 -12.42 -2.55 15.48
C PHE A 26 -12.43 -1.21 14.75
N ASP A 27 -12.00 -0.17 15.48
CA ASP A 27 -11.83 1.17 14.96
C ASP A 27 -10.40 1.68 15.20
N ILE A 28 -9.86 2.39 14.21
CA ILE A 28 -8.57 3.07 14.32
C ILE A 28 -8.81 4.58 14.16
N PRO A 29 -8.48 5.39 15.17
CA PRO A 29 -8.59 6.84 15.07
C PRO A 29 -7.63 7.44 14.04
N THR A 30 -8.02 8.55 13.44
CA THR A 30 -7.13 9.31 12.55
C THR A 30 -5.88 9.79 13.29
N GLY A 31 -4.73 9.75 12.61
CA GLY A 31 -3.46 10.25 13.15
C GLY A 31 -2.78 9.31 14.15
N THR A 32 -3.21 8.04 14.25
CA THR A 32 -2.60 7.05 15.12
C THR A 32 -1.72 6.06 14.37
N ILE A 33 -0.76 5.47 15.07
CA ILE A 33 0.01 4.31 14.62
C ILE A 33 -0.52 3.09 15.36
N THR A 34 -0.98 2.09 14.62
CA THR A 34 -1.56 0.87 15.18
C THR A 34 -0.79 -0.35 14.71
N ALA A 35 -0.47 -1.27 15.64
CA ALA A 35 0.16 -2.55 15.31
C ALA A 35 -0.87 -3.67 15.38
N LEU A 36 -0.91 -4.50 14.34
CA LEU A 36 -1.69 -5.74 14.31
C LEU A 36 -0.78 -6.92 14.63
N VAL A 37 -0.96 -7.53 15.78
CA VAL A 37 -0.17 -8.67 16.25
C VAL A 37 -1.01 -9.94 16.31
N GLY A 38 -0.38 -11.09 16.18
CA GLY A 38 -1.06 -12.38 16.24
C GLY A 38 -0.21 -13.50 15.63
N VAL A 39 -0.56 -14.74 15.91
CA VAL A 39 0.13 -15.93 15.39
C VAL A 39 -0.01 -16.04 13.86
N ASN A 40 0.84 -16.85 13.25
CA ASN A 40 0.70 -17.14 11.82
C ASN A 40 -0.63 -17.84 11.55
N GLY A 41 -1.31 -17.48 10.47
CA GLY A 41 -2.64 -18.00 10.14
C GLY A 41 -3.82 -17.29 10.84
N SER A 42 -3.58 -16.31 11.73
CA SER A 42 -4.68 -15.59 12.42
C SER A 42 -5.50 -14.63 11.56
N GLY A 43 -5.28 -14.58 10.25
CA GLY A 43 -6.04 -13.71 9.34
C GLY A 43 -5.48 -12.31 9.12
N LYS A 44 -4.32 -11.95 9.71
CA LYS A 44 -3.70 -10.61 9.56
C LYS A 44 -3.56 -10.17 8.11
N SER A 45 -2.94 -11.00 7.28
CA SER A 45 -2.75 -10.71 5.85
C SER A 45 -4.07 -10.64 5.09
N THR A 46 -5.07 -11.44 5.49
CA THR A 46 -6.40 -11.40 4.91
C THR A 46 -7.11 -10.09 5.26
N LEU A 47 -6.97 -9.61 6.50
CA LEU A 47 -7.50 -8.32 6.91
C LEU A 47 -6.88 -7.18 6.09
N PHE A 48 -5.55 -7.13 5.95
CA PHE A 48 -4.89 -6.14 5.09
C PHE A 48 -5.39 -6.21 3.64
N LYS A 49 -5.53 -7.42 3.07
CA LYS A 49 -6.09 -7.61 1.72
C LYS A 49 -7.52 -7.11 1.61
N ALA A 50 -8.32 -7.27 2.66
CA ALA A 50 -9.69 -6.75 2.70
C ALA A 50 -9.73 -5.21 2.74
N ILE A 51 -8.90 -4.59 3.59
CA ILE A 51 -8.76 -3.12 3.66
C ILE A 51 -8.29 -2.54 2.32
N MET A 52 -7.43 -3.25 1.60
CA MET A 52 -6.95 -2.87 0.26
C MET A 52 -7.89 -3.23 -0.89
N GLY A 53 -9.05 -3.84 -0.60
CA GLY A 53 -9.99 -4.25 -1.64
C GLY A 53 -9.51 -5.43 -2.50
N PHE A 54 -8.43 -6.13 -2.12
CA PHE A 54 -7.90 -7.28 -2.87
C PHE A 54 -8.74 -8.56 -2.70
N VAL A 55 -9.58 -8.61 -1.68
CA VAL A 55 -10.50 -9.71 -1.42
C VAL A 55 -11.89 -9.17 -1.12
N ARG A 56 -12.92 -9.89 -1.56
CA ARG A 56 -14.31 -9.54 -1.29
C ARG A 56 -14.69 -9.95 0.13
N LEU A 57 -15.47 -9.10 0.79
CA LEU A 57 -16.09 -9.43 2.06
C LEU A 57 -17.26 -10.39 1.82
N ALA A 58 -17.36 -11.45 2.63
CA ALA A 58 -18.54 -12.31 2.70
C ALA A 58 -19.62 -11.66 3.56
N ALA A 59 -19.25 -10.88 4.58
CA ALA A 59 -20.15 -10.11 5.44
C ALA A 59 -19.40 -8.93 6.07
N GLY A 60 -20.13 -7.95 6.58
CA GLY A 60 -19.59 -6.76 7.24
C GLY A 60 -19.20 -5.66 6.26
N GLU A 61 -18.57 -4.63 6.79
CA GLU A 61 -18.13 -3.47 6.01
C GLU A 61 -16.80 -2.90 6.53
N ILE A 62 -16.09 -2.22 5.65
CA ILE A 62 -14.89 -1.44 5.97
C ILE A 62 -15.09 -0.02 5.46
N THR A 63 -14.89 0.95 6.35
CA THR A 63 -14.93 2.38 6.00
C THR A 63 -13.59 3.03 6.31
N ILE A 64 -13.14 3.90 5.42
CA ILE A 64 -11.86 4.61 5.51
C ILE A 64 -12.16 6.10 5.35
N LEU A 65 -11.84 6.88 6.38
CA LEU A 65 -12.13 8.32 6.45
C LEU A 65 -13.59 8.65 6.06
N GLY A 66 -14.54 7.83 6.50
CA GLY A 66 -15.97 8.00 6.24
C GLY A 66 -16.46 7.54 4.87
N GLY A 67 -15.57 7.01 4.00
CA GLY A 67 -15.92 6.44 2.70
C GLY A 67 -15.73 4.92 2.68
N ASN A 68 -16.32 4.24 1.70
CA ASN A 68 -16.06 2.83 1.48
C ASN A 68 -14.66 2.60 0.87
N VAL A 69 -14.20 1.34 0.86
CA VAL A 69 -12.87 0.96 0.36
C VAL A 69 -12.64 1.45 -1.09
N ASP A 70 -13.61 1.24 -1.98
CA ASP A 70 -13.47 1.63 -3.39
C ASP A 70 -13.30 3.15 -3.56
N GLN A 71 -14.03 3.94 -2.79
CA GLN A 71 -13.90 5.40 -2.78
C GLN A 71 -12.55 5.83 -2.24
N ALA A 72 -12.07 5.21 -1.16
CA ALA A 72 -10.78 5.51 -0.57
C ALA A 72 -9.62 5.19 -1.54
N LEU A 73 -9.69 4.05 -2.22
CA LEU A 73 -8.69 3.65 -3.23
C LEU A 73 -8.69 4.61 -4.44
N LYS A 74 -9.86 4.95 -4.98
CA LYS A 74 -9.98 5.92 -6.10
C LYS A 74 -9.43 7.30 -5.75
N ARG A 75 -9.51 7.69 -4.47
CA ARG A 75 -8.98 8.96 -3.97
C ARG A 75 -7.54 8.87 -3.49
N ASN A 76 -6.86 7.74 -3.68
CA ASN A 76 -5.49 7.48 -3.21
C ASN A 76 -5.30 7.76 -1.70
N LEU A 77 -6.31 7.44 -0.87
CA LEU A 77 -6.25 7.64 0.58
C LEU A 77 -5.58 6.48 1.32
N VAL A 78 -5.28 5.38 0.62
CA VAL A 78 -4.66 4.18 1.18
C VAL A 78 -3.44 3.82 0.37
N ALA A 79 -2.33 3.55 1.05
CA ALA A 79 -1.12 2.99 0.47
C ALA A 79 -0.79 1.66 1.16
N TYR A 80 -0.29 0.71 0.40
CA TYR A 80 0.11 -0.60 0.90
C TYR A 80 1.57 -0.89 0.56
N VAL A 81 2.35 -1.21 1.58
CA VAL A 81 3.73 -1.66 1.44
C VAL A 81 3.78 -3.14 1.80
N PRO A 82 3.92 -4.05 0.83
CA PRO A 82 3.96 -5.48 1.09
C PRO A 82 5.23 -5.88 1.84
N GLN A 83 5.13 -6.95 2.63
CA GLN A 83 6.26 -7.50 3.38
C GLN A 83 7.30 -8.15 2.48
N ALA A 84 6.84 -8.82 1.43
CA ALA A 84 7.67 -9.41 0.39
C ALA A 84 7.20 -8.87 -0.96
N GLU A 85 8.12 -8.42 -1.77
CA GLU A 85 7.83 -7.96 -3.11
C GLU A 85 8.27 -9.03 -4.10
N GLU A 86 7.31 -9.53 -4.86
CA GLU A 86 7.53 -10.35 -6.06
C GLU A 86 7.98 -9.44 -7.20
N VAL A 87 9.15 -8.78 -7.01
CA VAL A 87 9.75 -7.95 -8.04
C VAL A 87 10.93 -8.70 -8.62
N ASP A 88 10.99 -8.78 -9.93
CA ASP A 88 12.20 -9.21 -10.62
C ASP A 88 13.28 -8.14 -10.46
N TRP A 89 14.15 -8.34 -9.49
CA TRP A 89 15.25 -7.43 -9.18
C TRP A 89 16.29 -7.34 -10.29
N ASN A 90 16.28 -8.25 -11.25
CA ASN A 90 17.19 -8.25 -12.41
C ASN A 90 16.64 -7.36 -13.54
N PHE A 91 15.42 -6.86 -13.41
CA PHE A 91 14.86 -5.95 -14.40
C PHE A 91 15.63 -4.61 -14.36
N PRO A 92 16.17 -4.12 -15.49
CA PRO A 92 17.05 -2.95 -15.52
C PRO A 92 16.26 -1.64 -15.43
N VAL A 93 15.65 -1.39 -14.28
CA VAL A 93 14.87 -0.17 -14.00
C VAL A 93 15.63 0.72 -13.03
N LEU A 94 15.60 2.03 -13.25
CA LEU A 94 16.24 3.00 -12.37
C LEU A 94 15.39 3.24 -11.10
N VAL A 95 16.06 3.60 -10.03
CA VAL A 95 15.42 3.95 -8.76
C VAL A 95 14.35 5.04 -8.94
N GLU A 96 14.66 6.09 -9.71
CA GLU A 96 13.70 7.17 -9.99
C GLU A 96 12.45 6.68 -10.75
N ASP A 97 12.60 5.72 -11.64
CA ASP A 97 11.50 5.18 -12.42
C ASP A 97 10.56 4.34 -11.53
N VAL A 98 11.13 3.56 -10.61
CA VAL A 98 10.33 2.81 -9.62
C VAL A 98 9.47 3.76 -8.77
N VAL A 99 10.05 4.85 -8.28
CA VAL A 99 9.30 5.84 -7.48
C VAL A 99 8.29 6.60 -8.37
N MET A 100 8.64 6.88 -9.64
CA MET A 100 7.74 7.49 -10.61
C MET A 100 6.49 6.65 -10.89
N MET A 101 6.58 5.32 -10.83
CA MET A 101 5.42 4.43 -10.98
C MET A 101 4.34 4.72 -9.94
N GLY A 102 4.70 5.14 -8.72
CA GLY A 102 3.76 5.58 -7.69
C GLY A 102 2.94 6.82 -8.08
N ARG A 103 3.43 7.60 -9.05
CA ARG A 103 2.74 8.79 -9.58
C ARG A 103 1.75 8.50 -10.71
N TYR A 104 1.72 7.28 -11.25
CA TYR A 104 0.88 6.97 -12.42
C TYR A 104 -0.61 7.24 -12.22
N GLY A 105 -1.12 7.10 -11.01
CA GLY A 105 -2.50 7.46 -10.67
C GLY A 105 -2.82 8.95 -10.71
N HIS A 106 -1.79 9.81 -10.71
CA HIS A 106 -1.91 11.28 -10.78
C HIS A 106 -1.61 11.82 -12.18
N MET A 107 -1.09 10.99 -13.07
CA MET A 107 -0.79 11.34 -14.45
C MET A 107 -2.02 11.12 -15.33
N GLY A 108 -2.17 11.95 -16.38
CA GLY A 108 -3.22 11.75 -17.37
C GLY A 108 -3.05 10.42 -18.15
N MET A 109 -3.96 10.16 -19.09
CA MET A 109 -4.03 8.91 -19.85
C MET A 109 -2.72 8.55 -20.58
N MET A 110 -1.92 9.52 -21.00
CA MET A 110 -0.63 9.31 -21.66
C MET A 110 0.53 9.02 -20.70
N ARG A 111 0.33 9.10 -19.38
CA ARG A 111 1.34 8.84 -18.33
C ARG A 111 2.68 9.56 -18.56
N ILE A 112 2.64 10.77 -19.13
CA ILE A 112 3.83 11.58 -19.34
C ILE A 112 4.15 12.37 -18.06
N PRO A 113 5.34 12.17 -17.43
CA PRO A 113 5.72 12.86 -16.21
C PRO A 113 5.85 14.38 -16.43
N ARG A 114 5.15 15.16 -15.63
CA ARG A 114 5.25 16.62 -15.59
C ARG A 114 6.30 17.07 -14.58
N ALA A 115 6.61 18.36 -14.56
CA ALA A 115 7.55 18.94 -13.58
C ALA A 115 7.14 18.64 -12.12
N ALA A 116 5.84 18.71 -11.82
CA ALA A 116 5.30 18.37 -10.49
C ALA A 116 5.55 16.91 -10.10
N ASP A 117 5.47 15.96 -11.04
CA ASP A 117 5.72 14.55 -10.76
C ASP A 117 7.21 14.31 -10.47
N ARG A 118 8.09 14.95 -11.24
CA ARG A 118 9.55 14.87 -11.01
C ARG A 118 9.94 15.50 -9.68
N ALA A 119 9.32 16.61 -9.29
CA ALA A 119 9.54 17.23 -7.99
C ALA A 119 9.09 16.32 -6.84
N ALA A 120 7.91 15.68 -6.97
CA ALA A 120 7.40 14.74 -5.99
C ALA A 120 8.32 13.51 -5.83
N VAL A 121 8.86 12.96 -6.93
CA VAL A 121 9.85 11.87 -6.90
C VAL A 121 11.12 12.31 -6.19
N THR A 122 11.62 13.52 -6.46
CA THR A 122 12.82 14.06 -5.81
C THR A 122 12.60 14.21 -4.31
N ASP A 123 11.45 14.76 -3.87
CA ASP A 123 11.10 14.91 -2.48
C ASP A 123 10.99 13.54 -1.78
N ALA A 124 10.27 12.59 -2.39
CA ALA A 124 10.12 11.24 -1.85
C ALA A 124 11.47 10.52 -1.66
N LEU A 125 12.35 10.57 -2.66
CA LEU A 125 13.70 9.99 -2.57
C LEU A 125 14.54 10.66 -1.49
N THR A 126 14.43 11.97 -1.34
CA THR A 126 15.14 12.73 -0.30
C THR A 126 14.68 12.30 1.10
N ARG A 127 13.37 12.17 1.32
CA ARG A 127 12.80 11.74 2.61
C ARG A 127 13.27 10.36 3.07
N VAL A 128 13.50 9.45 2.15
CA VAL A 128 14.02 8.10 2.46
C VAL A 128 15.54 7.99 2.38
N GLY A 129 16.26 9.09 2.14
CA GLY A 129 17.72 9.11 2.03
C GLY A 129 18.26 8.32 0.83
N MET A 130 17.53 8.36 -0.30
CA MET A 130 17.90 7.63 -1.53
C MET A 130 18.17 8.55 -2.72
N GLY A 131 18.31 9.87 -2.51
CA GLY A 131 18.52 10.86 -3.56
C GLY A 131 19.75 10.59 -4.44
N GLU A 132 20.87 10.19 -3.84
CA GLU A 132 22.13 9.89 -4.55
C GLU A 132 22.03 8.63 -5.43
N PHE A 133 21.08 7.73 -5.12
CA PHE A 133 20.88 6.46 -5.82
C PHE A 133 19.90 6.55 -6.97
N ARG A 134 19.30 7.74 -7.22
CA ARG A 134 18.18 7.91 -8.17
C ARG A 134 18.46 7.37 -9.58
N LYS A 135 19.70 7.45 -10.04
CA LYS A 135 20.16 7.00 -11.37
C LYS A 135 20.74 5.58 -11.37
N ARG A 136 20.78 4.90 -10.23
CA ARG A 136 21.22 3.50 -10.15
C ARG A 136 20.09 2.55 -10.53
N GLN A 137 20.47 1.38 -11.01
CA GLN A 137 19.51 0.29 -11.22
C GLN A 137 19.07 -0.27 -9.87
N ILE A 138 17.78 -0.64 -9.78
CA ILE A 138 17.20 -1.18 -8.54
C ILE A 138 17.91 -2.48 -8.10
N GLY A 139 18.41 -3.27 -9.06
CA GLY A 139 19.13 -4.51 -8.80
C GLY A 139 20.42 -4.31 -8.02
N GLU A 140 21.09 -3.18 -8.18
CA GLU A 140 22.39 -2.86 -7.52
C GLU A 140 22.24 -2.48 -6.04
N LEU A 141 21.01 -2.27 -5.57
CA LEU A 141 20.75 -1.83 -4.21
C LEU A 141 20.75 -2.99 -3.21
N SER A 142 21.19 -2.70 -1.97
CA SER A 142 21.00 -3.62 -0.85
C SER A 142 19.51 -3.81 -0.52
N GLY A 143 19.17 -4.91 0.16
CA GLY A 143 17.77 -5.19 0.55
C GLY A 143 17.12 -4.05 1.36
N GLY A 144 17.89 -3.40 2.26
CA GLY A 144 17.38 -2.25 3.02
C GLY A 144 17.17 -1.01 2.16
N GLN A 145 18.05 -0.77 1.16
CA GLN A 145 17.90 0.32 0.20
C GLN A 145 16.67 0.07 -0.70
N LYS A 146 16.48 -1.16 -1.19
CA LYS A 146 15.30 -1.58 -1.95
C LYS A 146 14.02 -1.24 -1.19
N LYS A 147 13.90 -1.65 0.09
CA LYS A 147 12.74 -1.33 0.94
C LYS A 147 12.47 0.18 1.04
N ARG A 148 13.51 1.00 1.17
CA ARG A 148 13.37 2.47 1.21
C ARG A 148 12.86 3.05 -0.10
N VAL A 149 13.33 2.54 -1.25
CA VAL A 149 12.83 2.95 -2.56
C VAL A 149 11.34 2.61 -2.72
N PHE A 150 10.92 1.42 -2.27
CA PHE A 150 9.52 1.04 -2.31
C PHE A 150 8.64 1.86 -1.37
N LEU A 151 9.17 2.28 -0.22
CA LEU A 151 8.46 3.20 0.68
C LEU A 151 8.27 4.59 0.03
N ALA A 152 9.21 5.02 -0.82
CA ALA A 152 9.13 6.29 -1.55
C ALA A 152 8.17 6.25 -2.76
N ARG A 153 7.85 5.07 -3.26
CA ARG A 153 6.94 4.83 -4.37
C ARG A 153 5.48 5.09 -3.97
#